data_5bd0d3aa426d00e081b9654e542aa391
#
_entry.id   5bd0d3aa426d00e081b9654e542aa391
#
_cell.length_a   1.000
_cell.length_b   1.000
_cell.length_c   1.000
_cell.angle_alpha   90.00
_cell.angle_beta   90.00
_cell.angle_gamma   90.00
#
_symmetry.space_group_name_H-M   'P 1'
#
loop_
_entity.id
_entity.type
_entity.pdbx_description
1 polymer ?
#
loop_
_entity_poly.entity_id
_entity_poly.type
_entity_poly.pdbx_seq_one_letter_code
_entity_poly.pdbx_strand_id
1 'polypeptide(L)'
;KKFGPDRVVGFSPMPAMSMVSYAAGSRYLSLIGGVPLSFYDWYCDLPPSSPQVWGEQTDVPESADWYNATYLMVWGSNVPQTRTPDAHFYTEVRYKGIKTVAVSSDYGEMVKFGDIWLAPKQGTDAALAMAMGHVILKEFHLKSQSQYFKDYVKQYTDFPMLVMLQKQGDYYAPDHFLRASHLANNLGEANNPAWKTLQVDDVSGNIVAPNGTIGFRWGEQGEKVGRWN
;
A
#
# COMPACT_ATOMS: atom_id res chain seq x y z
N LYS A 1 -40.05 5.16 -9.07
CA LYS A 1 -40.94 6.23 -9.55
C LYS A 1 -41.04 7.42 -8.57
N LYS A 2 -41.11 7.17 -7.24
CA LYS A 2 -41.29 8.25 -6.25
C LYS A 2 -40.07 9.16 -6.10
N PHE A 3 -38.85 8.62 -6.26
CA PHE A 3 -37.60 9.32 -5.94
C PHE A 3 -36.65 9.52 -7.13
N GLY A 4 -37.07 9.09 -8.32
CA GLY A 4 -36.25 9.12 -9.53
C GLY A 4 -35.44 7.84 -9.74
N PRO A 5 -35.05 7.56 -10.99
CA PRO A 5 -34.30 6.34 -11.33
C PRO A 5 -32.84 6.39 -10.84
N ASP A 6 -32.28 7.56 -10.68
CA ASP A 6 -30.93 7.82 -10.15
C ASP A 6 -30.73 7.31 -8.71
N ARG A 7 -31.82 6.96 -8.02
CA ARG A 7 -31.80 6.31 -6.71
C ARG A 7 -31.64 4.80 -6.77
N VAL A 8 -31.66 4.24 -7.97
CA VAL A 8 -31.41 2.82 -8.19
C VAL A 8 -29.97 2.66 -8.64
N VAL A 9 -29.17 2.08 -7.77
CA VAL A 9 -27.75 1.86 -8.01
C VAL A 9 -27.48 0.37 -8.02
N GLY A 10 -26.64 -0.09 -8.89
CA GLY A 10 -26.28 -1.50 -8.93
C GLY A 10 -25.06 -1.77 -9.79
N PHE A 11 -24.58 -2.98 -9.70
CA PHE A 11 -23.48 -3.48 -10.53
C PHE A 11 -23.76 -4.92 -10.97
N SER A 12 -23.20 -5.28 -12.11
CA SER A 12 -23.32 -6.61 -12.67
C SER A 12 -22.13 -7.50 -12.29
N PRO A 13 -22.26 -8.83 -12.38
CA PRO A 13 -21.15 -9.76 -12.23
C PRO A 13 -20.01 -9.46 -13.18
N MET A 14 -18.83 -10.02 -12.88
CA MET A 14 -17.63 -9.87 -13.71
C MET A 14 -17.88 -10.36 -15.15
N PRO A 15 -17.45 -9.61 -16.17
CA PRO A 15 -17.54 -10.04 -17.57
C PRO A 15 -16.82 -11.37 -17.84
N ALA A 16 -15.73 -11.62 -17.13
CA ALA A 16 -14.96 -12.86 -17.25
C ALA A 16 -15.72 -14.12 -16.83
N MET A 17 -16.73 -13.98 -15.96
CA MET A 17 -17.58 -15.10 -15.55
C MET A 17 -18.74 -15.32 -16.53
N SER A 18 -19.40 -14.25 -16.99
CA SER A 18 -20.48 -14.31 -17.95
C SER A 18 -20.72 -12.94 -18.60
N MET A 19 -20.37 -12.83 -19.86
CA MET A 19 -20.66 -11.62 -20.66
C MET A 19 -22.15 -11.31 -20.72
N VAL A 20 -22.99 -12.33 -20.83
CA VAL A 20 -24.45 -12.17 -20.92
C VAL A 20 -25.02 -11.65 -19.61
N SER A 21 -24.60 -12.20 -18.49
CA SER A 21 -25.04 -11.74 -17.16
C SER A 21 -24.59 -10.31 -16.88
N TYR A 22 -23.36 -9.96 -17.25
CA TYR A 22 -22.85 -8.60 -17.15
C TYR A 22 -23.68 -7.63 -18.01
N ALA A 23 -23.89 -7.97 -19.28
CA ALA A 23 -24.64 -7.13 -20.21
C ALA A 23 -26.11 -6.97 -19.80
N ALA A 24 -26.76 -8.03 -19.30
CA ALA A 24 -28.15 -7.98 -18.86
C ALA A 24 -28.37 -7.01 -17.71
N GLY A 25 -27.54 -7.06 -16.68
CA GLY A 25 -27.63 -6.15 -15.53
C GLY A 25 -27.33 -4.70 -15.91
N SER A 26 -26.26 -4.46 -16.65
CA SER A 26 -25.89 -3.13 -17.13
C SER A 26 -26.97 -2.53 -18.04
N ARG A 27 -27.53 -3.33 -18.95
CA ARG A 27 -28.64 -2.93 -19.83
C ARG A 27 -29.87 -2.56 -19.02
N TYR A 28 -30.24 -3.37 -18.04
CA TYR A 28 -31.39 -3.09 -17.19
C TYR A 28 -31.25 -1.74 -16.48
N LEU A 29 -30.13 -1.49 -15.82
CA LEU A 29 -29.88 -0.22 -15.15
C LEU A 29 -29.94 0.96 -16.13
N SER A 30 -29.30 0.83 -17.28
CA SER A 30 -29.32 1.88 -18.32
C SER A 30 -30.75 2.17 -18.81
N LEU A 31 -31.56 1.14 -19.04
CA LEU A 31 -32.92 1.30 -19.53
C LEU A 31 -33.87 1.97 -18.53
N ILE A 32 -33.66 1.76 -17.24
CA ILE A 32 -34.46 2.42 -16.20
C ILE A 32 -33.92 3.78 -15.81
N GLY A 33 -32.75 4.20 -16.32
CA GLY A 33 -32.05 5.42 -15.92
C GLY A 33 -31.38 5.31 -14.55
N GLY A 34 -31.07 4.09 -14.10
CA GLY A 34 -30.32 3.82 -12.88
C GLY A 34 -28.83 4.10 -13.03
N VAL A 35 -28.11 4.02 -11.94
CA VAL A 35 -26.66 4.26 -11.90
C VAL A 35 -25.92 2.92 -11.92
N PRO A 36 -25.27 2.53 -13.03
CA PRO A 36 -24.38 1.39 -13.04
C PRO A 36 -23.05 1.75 -12.38
N LEU A 37 -22.64 0.94 -11.41
CA LEU A 37 -21.31 1.02 -10.80
C LEU A 37 -20.35 0.05 -11.49
N SER A 38 -19.09 0.40 -11.51
CA SER A 38 -18.05 -0.51 -11.98
C SER A 38 -17.83 -1.62 -10.94
N PHE A 39 -17.75 -2.84 -11.42
CA PHE A 39 -17.33 -3.96 -10.60
C PHE A 39 -15.94 -3.72 -9.98
N TYR A 40 -15.04 -3.15 -10.75
CA TYR A 40 -13.68 -2.85 -10.30
C TYR A 40 -13.62 -1.75 -9.23
N ASP A 41 -14.54 -0.81 -9.24
CA ASP A 41 -14.65 0.21 -8.19
C ASP A 41 -15.18 -0.38 -6.87
N TRP A 42 -15.93 -1.46 -6.94
CA TRP A 42 -16.48 -2.14 -5.77
C TRP A 42 -15.48 -3.14 -5.16
N TYR A 43 -14.82 -3.93 -6.01
CA TYR A 43 -13.90 -4.98 -5.58
C TYR A 43 -12.45 -4.53 -5.54
N CYS A 44 -12.20 -3.26 -5.57
CA CYS A 44 -10.86 -2.71 -5.53
C CYS A 44 -10.18 -3.03 -4.20
N ASP A 45 -9.70 -4.23 -4.06
CA ASP A 45 -8.80 -4.65 -3.00
C ASP A 45 -7.42 -3.98 -3.12
N LEU A 46 -6.99 -3.61 -4.32
CA LEU A 46 -5.74 -2.88 -4.57
C LEU A 46 -5.92 -1.35 -4.63
N PRO A 47 -6.87 -0.78 -5.37
CA PRO A 47 -6.94 0.65 -5.62
C PRO A 47 -7.09 1.54 -4.38
N PRO A 48 -7.74 1.18 -3.28
CA PRO A 48 -7.81 2.06 -2.12
C PRO A 48 -6.48 2.28 -1.42
N SER A 49 -5.61 1.26 -1.37
CA SER A 49 -4.33 1.34 -0.66
C SER A 49 -3.16 1.71 -1.56
N SER A 50 -3.12 1.19 -2.78
CA SER A 50 -2.01 1.43 -3.69
C SER A 50 -1.79 2.90 -4.03
N PRO A 51 -2.82 3.70 -4.37
CA PRO A 51 -2.64 5.13 -4.59
C PRO A 51 -2.18 5.89 -3.35
N GLN A 52 -2.60 5.47 -2.17
CA GLN A 52 -2.20 6.12 -0.91
C GLN A 52 -0.74 5.85 -0.57
N VAL A 53 -0.22 4.68 -0.90
CA VAL A 53 1.15 4.27 -0.57
C VAL A 53 2.12 4.62 -1.69
N TRP A 54 1.75 4.41 -2.95
CA TRP A 54 2.64 4.51 -4.10
C TRP A 54 2.30 5.66 -5.05
N GLY A 55 1.15 6.29 -4.88
CA GLY A 55 0.66 7.32 -5.80
C GLY A 55 0.10 6.77 -7.12
N GLU A 56 0.04 5.45 -7.28
CA GLU A 56 -0.45 4.76 -8.47
C GLU A 56 -1.46 3.66 -8.12
N GLN A 57 -2.42 3.45 -8.99
CA GLN A 57 -3.47 2.46 -8.78
C GLN A 57 -2.95 1.02 -8.85
N THR A 58 -2.04 0.75 -9.77
CA THR A 58 -1.44 -0.56 -9.94
C THR A 58 0.05 -0.40 -10.16
N ASP A 59 0.82 -1.09 -9.37
CA ASP A 59 2.26 -1.16 -9.49
C ASP A 59 2.72 -2.53 -9.01
N VAL A 60 2.50 -3.52 -9.85
CA VAL A 60 2.86 -4.91 -9.57
C VAL A 60 3.91 -5.38 -10.56
N PRO A 61 4.98 -6.04 -10.09
CA PRO A 61 5.95 -6.67 -10.96
C PRO A 61 5.31 -7.85 -11.70
N GLU A 62 5.90 -8.26 -12.81
CA GLU A 62 5.53 -9.51 -13.45
C GLU A 62 5.80 -10.70 -12.53
N SER A 63 5.02 -11.77 -12.64
CA SER A 63 5.17 -12.95 -11.78
C SER A 63 6.55 -13.61 -11.93
N ALA A 64 7.19 -13.48 -13.08
CA ALA A 64 8.56 -13.95 -13.29
C ALA A 64 9.59 -13.23 -12.41
N ASP A 65 9.32 -12.02 -11.95
CA ASP A 65 10.19 -11.29 -11.03
C ASP A 65 10.28 -11.94 -9.64
N TRP A 66 9.33 -12.79 -9.29
CA TRP A 66 9.38 -13.57 -8.05
C TRP A 66 10.63 -14.45 -7.96
N TYR A 67 11.20 -14.85 -9.11
CA TYR A 67 12.47 -15.60 -9.13
C TYR A 67 13.68 -14.80 -8.61
N ASN A 68 13.56 -13.47 -8.54
CA ASN A 68 14.61 -12.59 -8.04
C ASN A 68 14.46 -12.31 -6.53
N ALA A 69 13.36 -12.77 -5.91
CA ALA A 69 13.16 -12.62 -4.48
C ALA A 69 14.06 -13.56 -3.69
N THR A 70 14.38 -13.22 -2.46
CA THR A 70 14.98 -14.12 -1.46
C THR A 70 13.94 -14.61 -0.45
N TYR A 71 12.81 -13.91 -0.39
CA TYR A 71 11.70 -14.19 0.49
C TYR A 71 10.39 -13.79 -0.21
N LEU A 72 9.42 -14.67 -0.20
CA LEU A 72 8.11 -14.46 -0.81
C LEU A 72 7.01 -14.68 0.21
N MET A 73 6.19 -13.68 0.46
CA MET A 73 5.02 -13.78 1.33
C MET A 73 3.74 -13.66 0.49
N VAL A 74 2.90 -14.69 0.55
CA VAL A 74 1.57 -14.69 -0.07
C VAL A 74 0.55 -14.42 1.02
N TRP A 75 -0.16 -13.30 0.89
CA TRP A 75 -1.09 -12.83 1.91
C TRP A 75 -2.52 -12.86 1.38
N GLY A 76 -3.34 -13.75 1.92
CA GLY A 76 -4.76 -13.87 1.61
C GLY A 76 -5.11 -14.26 0.17
N SER A 77 -4.13 -14.59 -0.66
CA SER A 77 -4.32 -14.93 -2.06
C SER A 77 -4.08 -16.42 -2.29
N ASN A 78 -5.11 -17.14 -2.69
CA ASN A 78 -4.98 -18.56 -3.04
C ASN A 78 -4.46 -18.69 -4.49
N VAL A 79 -3.19 -18.35 -4.70
CA VAL A 79 -2.53 -18.27 -6.01
C VAL A 79 -2.80 -19.51 -6.89
N PRO A 80 -2.67 -20.75 -6.41
CA PRO A 80 -2.89 -21.92 -7.27
C PRO A 80 -4.31 -22.04 -7.83
N GLN A 81 -5.31 -21.49 -7.15
CA GLN A 81 -6.71 -21.50 -7.58
C GLN A 81 -7.14 -20.22 -8.30
N THR A 82 -6.85 -19.08 -7.70
CA THR A 82 -7.40 -17.80 -8.14
C THR A 82 -6.46 -17.03 -9.06
N ARG A 83 -5.21 -17.47 -9.15
CA ARG A 83 -4.15 -16.94 -10.02
C ARG A 83 -3.44 -18.09 -10.72
N THR A 84 -4.18 -18.99 -11.31
CA THR A 84 -3.66 -20.25 -11.89
C THR A 84 -2.46 -20.04 -12.84
N PRO A 85 -2.43 -19.02 -13.71
CA PRO A 85 -1.24 -18.76 -14.54
C PRO A 85 0.03 -18.45 -13.75
N ASP A 86 -0.11 -17.93 -12.53
CA ASP A 86 1.02 -17.58 -11.67
C ASP A 86 1.45 -18.72 -10.74
N ALA A 87 0.67 -19.79 -10.70
CA ALA A 87 0.91 -20.90 -9.76
C ALA A 87 2.26 -21.58 -9.95
N HIS A 88 2.73 -21.72 -11.19
CA HIS A 88 4.03 -22.33 -11.44
C HIS A 88 5.17 -21.46 -10.91
N PHE A 89 5.11 -20.14 -11.04
CA PHE A 89 6.11 -19.24 -10.44
C PHE A 89 6.17 -19.41 -8.93
N TYR A 90 5.01 -19.46 -8.28
CA TYR A 90 4.91 -19.65 -6.83
C TYR A 90 5.51 -20.98 -6.36
N THR A 91 5.35 -22.04 -7.14
CA THR A 91 5.92 -23.35 -6.80
C THR A 91 7.41 -23.43 -7.13
N GLU A 92 7.83 -22.85 -8.24
CA GLU A 92 9.20 -22.93 -8.75
C GLU A 92 10.21 -22.08 -7.97
N VAL A 93 9.78 -20.97 -7.37
CA VAL A 93 10.66 -20.14 -6.50
C VAL A 93 11.31 -20.97 -5.40
N ARG A 94 10.63 -22.00 -4.92
CA ARG A 94 11.13 -22.91 -3.88
C ARG A 94 12.32 -23.75 -4.36
N TYR A 95 12.36 -24.11 -5.63
CA TYR A 95 13.51 -24.83 -6.22
C TYR A 95 14.77 -23.97 -6.27
N LYS A 96 14.61 -22.66 -6.22
CA LYS A 96 15.71 -21.71 -6.09
C LYS A 96 16.10 -21.42 -4.63
N GLY A 97 15.48 -22.09 -3.67
CA GLY A 97 15.75 -21.90 -2.25
C GLY A 97 15.08 -20.65 -1.65
N ILE A 98 14.16 -20.03 -2.37
CA ILE A 98 13.42 -18.87 -1.89
C ILE A 98 12.47 -19.30 -0.77
N LYS A 99 12.57 -18.63 0.37
CA LYS A 99 11.69 -18.88 1.51
C LYS A 99 10.30 -18.37 1.22
N THR A 100 9.28 -19.21 1.39
CA THR A 100 7.90 -18.87 1.13
C THR A 100 7.05 -18.89 2.40
N VAL A 101 6.24 -17.87 2.59
CA VAL A 101 5.31 -17.76 3.73
C VAL A 101 3.90 -17.56 3.20
N ALA A 102 2.98 -18.39 3.67
CA ALA A 102 1.56 -18.24 3.40
C ALA A 102 0.85 -17.64 4.62
N VAL A 103 0.17 -16.52 4.43
CA VAL A 103 -0.66 -15.88 5.45
C VAL A 103 -2.12 -16.06 5.03
N SER A 104 -2.84 -16.92 5.74
CA SER A 104 -4.25 -17.22 5.48
C SER A 104 -4.92 -17.77 6.72
N SER A 105 -6.16 -17.38 6.94
CA SER A 105 -6.98 -17.89 8.06
C SER A 105 -7.42 -19.34 7.88
N ASP A 106 -7.37 -19.86 6.65
CA ASP A 106 -7.71 -21.22 6.29
C ASP A 106 -6.53 -21.93 5.62
N TYR A 107 -6.56 -23.28 5.60
CA TYR A 107 -5.57 -24.11 4.94
C TYR A 107 -5.92 -24.30 3.46
N GLY A 108 -5.81 -23.21 2.70
CA GLY A 108 -6.02 -23.21 1.25
C GLY A 108 -4.86 -23.82 0.46
N GLU A 109 -5.05 -23.93 -0.88
CA GLU A 109 -4.07 -24.53 -1.78
C GLU A 109 -2.67 -23.89 -1.70
N MET A 110 -2.61 -22.58 -1.46
CA MET A 110 -1.33 -21.87 -1.33
C MET A 110 -0.50 -22.32 -0.13
N VAL A 111 -1.16 -22.78 0.95
CA VAL A 111 -0.48 -23.11 2.21
C VAL A 111 0.42 -24.31 2.06
N LYS A 112 0.01 -25.31 1.28
CA LYS A 112 0.82 -26.52 1.05
C LYS A 112 2.15 -26.25 0.33
N PHE A 113 2.27 -25.10 -0.32
CA PHE A 113 3.51 -24.68 -0.98
C PHE A 113 4.33 -23.69 -0.13
N GLY A 114 3.82 -23.26 1.02
CA GLY A 114 4.53 -22.39 1.94
C GLY A 114 5.47 -23.18 2.87
N ASP A 115 6.64 -22.63 3.16
CA ASP A 115 7.52 -23.17 4.22
C ASP A 115 6.97 -22.85 5.61
N ILE A 116 6.25 -21.75 5.74
CA ILE A 116 5.62 -21.31 6.97
C ILE A 116 4.18 -20.92 6.65
N TRP A 117 3.28 -21.37 7.50
CA TRP A 117 1.89 -20.91 7.51
C TRP A 117 1.61 -20.07 8.73
N LEU A 118 1.16 -18.85 8.50
CA LEU A 118 0.65 -17.95 9.52
C LEU A 118 -0.87 -17.88 9.38
N ALA A 119 -1.58 -18.30 10.41
CA ALA A 119 -3.04 -18.37 10.44
C ALA A 119 -3.63 -17.29 11.37
N PRO A 120 -3.69 -16.00 10.95
CA PRO A 120 -4.32 -14.98 11.76
C PRO A 120 -5.82 -15.23 11.87
N LYS A 121 -6.41 -14.85 12.99
CA LYS A 121 -7.87 -14.78 13.08
C LYS A 121 -8.38 -13.74 12.10
N GLN A 122 -9.56 -13.96 11.54
CA GLN A 122 -10.19 -13.01 10.62
C GLN A 122 -10.27 -11.62 11.27
N GLY A 123 -9.92 -10.59 10.50
CA GLY A 123 -9.88 -9.21 10.98
C GLY A 123 -8.65 -8.82 11.81
N THR A 124 -7.64 -9.72 11.95
CA THR A 124 -6.42 -9.42 12.72
C THR A 124 -5.15 -9.29 11.86
N ASP A 125 -5.28 -9.21 10.54
CA ASP A 125 -4.14 -9.07 9.63
C ASP A 125 -3.31 -7.81 9.93
N ALA A 126 -3.97 -6.71 10.24
CA ALA A 126 -3.29 -5.48 10.63
C ALA A 126 -2.42 -5.65 11.89
N ALA A 127 -2.88 -6.44 12.86
CA ALA A 127 -2.09 -6.73 14.06
C ALA A 127 -0.85 -7.56 13.72
N LEU A 128 -0.95 -8.52 12.80
CA LEU A 128 0.20 -9.28 12.31
C LEU A 128 1.19 -8.38 11.57
N ALA A 129 0.71 -7.51 10.68
CA ALA A 129 1.54 -6.55 9.96
C ALA A 129 2.25 -5.58 10.92
N MET A 130 1.55 -5.07 11.91
CA MET A 130 2.12 -4.21 12.96
C MET A 130 3.17 -4.94 13.80
N ALA A 131 2.97 -6.22 14.11
CA ALA A 131 3.94 -7.03 14.84
C ALA A 131 5.23 -7.23 14.03
N MET A 132 5.13 -7.47 12.73
CA MET A 132 6.30 -7.53 11.84
C MET A 132 7.03 -6.19 11.77
N GLY A 133 6.29 -5.09 11.60
CA GLY A 133 6.84 -3.73 11.63
C GLY A 133 7.56 -3.43 12.95
N HIS A 134 6.99 -3.85 14.07
CA HIS A 134 7.63 -3.70 15.38
C HIS A 134 8.99 -4.42 15.47
N VAL A 135 9.07 -5.65 14.97
CA VAL A 135 10.34 -6.39 14.95
C VAL A 135 11.37 -5.70 14.06
N ILE A 136 10.96 -5.26 12.87
CA ILE A 136 11.84 -4.53 11.95
C ILE A 136 12.38 -3.26 12.60
N LEU A 137 11.52 -2.44 13.18
CA LEU A 137 11.93 -1.21 13.86
C LEU A 137 12.86 -1.49 15.05
N LYS A 138 12.54 -2.49 15.85
CA LYS A 138 13.35 -2.86 17.02
C LYS A 138 14.74 -3.34 16.63
N GLU A 139 14.85 -4.17 15.61
CA GLU A 139 16.10 -4.84 15.27
C GLU A 139 16.96 -4.05 14.28
N PHE A 140 16.35 -3.40 13.30
CA PHE A 140 17.07 -2.70 12.22
C PHE A 140 17.15 -1.19 12.41
N HIS A 141 16.29 -0.60 13.24
CA HIS A 141 16.38 0.82 13.57
C HIS A 141 16.97 1.06 14.94
N LEU A 142 16.42 0.46 15.99
CA LEU A 142 16.89 0.73 17.35
C LEU A 142 18.20 0.01 17.70
N LYS A 143 18.35 -1.26 17.32
CA LYS A 143 19.53 -2.06 17.68
C LYS A 143 20.68 -1.93 16.70
N SER A 144 20.47 -2.12 15.43
CA SER A 144 21.55 -2.23 14.44
C SER A 144 21.72 -1.00 13.54
N GLN A 145 20.66 -0.23 13.32
CA GLN A 145 20.69 0.98 12.50
C GLN A 145 21.40 0.80 11.16
N SER A 146 21.04 -0.25 10.41
CA SER A 146 21.67 -0.52 9.14
C SER A 146 21.49 0.66 8.17
N GLN A 147 22.53 0.97 7.39
CA GLN A 147 22.47 2.08 6.43
C GLN A 147 21.37 1.88 5.40
N TYR A 148 21.21 0.64 4.89
CA TYR A 148 20.14 0.31 3.98
C TYR A 148 18.75 0.68 4.52
N PHE A 149 18.46 0.35 5.79
CA PHE A 149 17.18 0.69 6.41
C PHE A 149 16.98 2.20 6.51
N LYS A 150 18.02 2.93 6.93
CA LYS A 150 17.98 4.40 7.03
C LYS A 150 17.68 5.05 5.69
N ASP A 151 18.40 4.62 4.63
CA ASP A 151 18.23 5.17 3.30
C ASP A 151 16.83 4.84 2.73
N TYR A 152 16.39 3.60 2.93
CA TYR A 152 15.08 3.16 2.47
C TYR A 152 13.94 3.95 3.13
N VAL A 153 13.94 4.08 4.46
CA VAL A 153 12.86 4.77 5.16
C VAL A 153 12.83 6.27 4.87
N LYS A 154 13.99 6.89 4.64
CA LYS A 154 14.06 8.30 4.25
C LYS A 154 13.48 8.55 2.86
N GLN A 155 13.68 7.63 1.93
CA GLN A 155 13.32 7.82 0.53
C GLN A 155 11.89 7.36 0.20
N TYR A 156 11.42 6.27 0.82
CA TYR A 156 10.22 5.57 0.38
C TYR A 156 9.09 5.53 1.41
N THR A 157 9.28 6.09 2.59
CA THR A 157 8.28 6.04 3.66
C THR A 157 8.05 7.41 4.28
N ASP A 158 7.00 7.52 5.08
CA ASP A 158 6.70 8.70 5.91
C ASP A 158 7.44 8.70 7.26
N PHE A 159 8.27 7.71 7.52
CA PHE A 159 8.99 7.54 8.77
C PHE A 159 9.82 8.77 9.21
N PRO A 160 10.47 9.53 8.31
CA PRO A 160 11.19 10.74 8.69
C PRO A 160 10.32 11.95 8.99
N MET A 161 9.01 11.90 8.71
CA MET A 161 8.13 13.04 8.91
C MET A 161 7.93 13.37 10.38
N LEU A 162 7.99 14.65 10.71
CA LEU A 162 7.78 15.12 12.07
C LEU A 162 6.30 14.97 12.47
N VAL A 163 6.08 14.45 13.67
CA VAL A 163 4.77 14.23 14.26
C VAL A 163 4.57 15.14 15.44
N MET A 164 3.43 15.82 15.50
CA MET A 164 2.98 16.54 16.68
C MET A 164 2.66 15.56 17.79
N LEU A 165 3.05 15.90 19.01
CA LEU A 165 2.82 15.05 20.18
C LEU A 165 1.85 15.73 21.13
N GLN A 166 0.91 14.96 21.65
CA GLN A 166 0.00 15.36 22.72
C GLN A 166 0.47 14.77 24.05
N LYS A 167 0.59 15.60 25.06
CA LYS A 167 0.93 15.14 26.42
C LYS A 167 -0.30 14.48 27.05
N GLN A 168 -0.14 13.22 27.46
CA GLN A 168 -1.17 12.44 28.14
C GLN A 168 -0.60 11.91 29.48
N GLY A 169 -0.82 12.67 30.56
CA GLY A 169 -0.22 12.33 31.85
C GLY A 169 1.32 12.38 31.79
N ASP A 170 1.96 11.24 32.04
CA ASP A 170 3.42 11.12 32.07
C ASP A 170 4.06 10.70 30.74
N TYR A 171 3.28 10.52 29.67
CA TYR A 171 3.77 10.16 28.35
C TYR A 171 3.23 11.09 27.25
N TYR A 172 3.83 10.98 26.06
CA TYR A 172 3.41 11.68 24.87
C TYR A 172 2.83 10.69 23.87
N ALA A 173 1.63 10.99 23.35
CA ALA A 173 1.01 10.23 22.27
C ALA A 173 1.21 10.96 20.94
N PRO A 174 1.44 10.23 19.82
CA PRO A 174 1.46 10.83 18.50
C PRO A 174 0.04 11.31 18.12
N ASP A 175 -0.01 12.45 17.44
CA ASP A 175 -1.27 13.04 16.97
C ASP A 175 -1.25 13.11 15.43
N HIS A 176 -0.84 14.21 14.86
CA HIS A 176 -0.82 14.40 13.41
C HIS A 176 0.56 14.87 12.93
N PHE A 177 0.82 14.79 11.63
CA PHE A 177 2.07 15.31 11.06
C PHE A 177 2.20 16.82 11.24
N LEU A 178 3.39 17.27 11.62
CA LEU A 178 3.75 18.68 11.57
C LEU A 178 3.74 19.16 10.11
N ARG A 179 3.06 20.27 9.86
CA ARG A 179 2.91 20.85 8.52
C ARG A 179 3.44 22.26 8.49
N ALA A 180 3.82 22.75 7.31
CA ALA A 180 4.32 24.11 7.15
C ALA A 180 3.33 25.16 7.67
N SER A 181 2.03 24.95 7.49
CA SER A 181 0.98 25.83 8.02
C SER A 181 0.93 25.97 9.55
N HIS A 182 1.58 25.08 10.27
CA HIS A 182 1.67 25.14 11.74
C HIS A 182 2.82 26.03 12.24
N LEU A 183 3.71 26.44 11.33
CA LEU A 183 4.87 27.26 11.65
C LEU A 183 4.71 28.70 11.15
N ALA A 184 5.49 29.60 11.78
CA ALA A 184 5.50 31.00 11.40
C ALA A 184 5.84 31.18 9.91
N ASN A 185 5.12 32.09 9.24
CA ASN A 185 5.27 32.37 7.81
C ASN A 185 5.17 31.10 6.92
N ASN A 186 4.44 30.06 7.37
CA ASN A 186 4.32 28.78 6.67
C ASN A 186 5.66 28.18 6.26
N LEU A 187 6.72 28.42 7.00
CA LEU A 187 8.11 28.04 6.67
C LEU A 187 8.57 28.51 5.28
N GLY A 188 8.00 29.60 4.76
CA GLY A 188 8.27 30.09 3.41
C GLY A 188 7.53 29.37 2.29
N GLU A 189 6.71 28.39 2.60
CA GLU A 189 5.93 27.61 1.62
C GLU A 189 4.71 28.40 1.12
N ALA A 190 4.79 28.92 -0.11
CA ALA A 190 3.71 29.69 -0.71
C ALA A 190 2.56 28.83 -1.24
N ASN A 191 2.83 27.59 -1.65
CA ASN A 191 1.85 26.70 -2.27
C ASN A 191 1.39 25.62 -1.30
N ASN A 192 0.10 25.67 -0.93
CA ASN A 192 -0.54 24.66 -0.08
C ASN A 192 0.25 24.27 1.17
N PRO A 193 0.64 25.21 2.05
CA PRO A 193 1.45 24.90 3.24
C PRO A 193 0.77 23.89 4.19
N ALA A 194 -0.56 23.79 4.14
CA ALA A 194 -1.31 22.80 4.90
C ALA A 194 -1.14 21.35 4.41
N TRP A 195 -0.55 21.16 3.24
CA TRP A 195 -0.28 19.82 2.68
C TRP A 195 1.20 19.45 2.76
N LYS A 196 2.06 20.37 3.14
CA LYS A 196 3.50 20.18 3.24
C LYS A 196 3.88 19.62 4.60
N THR A 197 4.14 18.33 4.66
CA THR A 197 4.73 17.68 5.84
C THR A 197 6.20 18.04 5.97
N LEU A 198 6.71 18.07 7.19
CA LEU A 198 8.02 18.59 7.49
C LEU A 198 8.96 17.50 8.01
N GLN A 199 10.25 17.70 7.80
CA GLN A 199 11.34 16.85 8.26
C GLN A 199 12.44 17.70 8.88
N VAL A 200 13.40 17.05 9.55
CA VAL A 200 14.66 17.67 9.94
C VAL A 200 15.73 17.30 8.93
N ASP A 201 16.41 18.28 8.38
CA ASP A 201 17.57 18.07 7.53
C ASP A 201 18.78 17.71 8.39
N ASP A 202 19.35 16.53 8.20
CA ASP A 202 20.50 16.01 8.98
C ASP A 202 21.77 16.87 8.85
N VAL A 203 21.91 17.61 7.75
CA VAL A 203 23.10 18.42 7.47
C VAL A 203 23.00 19.78 8.16
N SER A 204 21.88 20.47 8.00
CA SER A 204 21.71 21.81 8.56
C SER A 204 21.07 21.83 9.96
N GLY A 205 20.40 20.75 10.34
CA GLY A 205 19.59 20.68 11.57
C GLY A 205 18.29 21.48 11.51
N ASN A 206 17.95 22.05 10.37
CA ASN A 206 16.76 22.88 10.20
C ASN A 206 15.52 22.03 9.87
N ILE A 207 14.36 22.55 10.22
CA ILE A 207 13.11 22.00 9.75
C ILE A 207 12.88 22.47 8.31
N VAL A 208 12.59 21.53 7.43
CA VAL A 208 12.40 21.76 5.98
C VAL A 208 11.16 21.04 5.47
N ALA A 209 10.57 21.58 4.40
CA ALA A 209 9.54 20.89 3.63
C ALA A 209 10.22 20.19 2.44
N PRO A 210 10.38 18.85 2.46
CA PRO A 210 11.07 18.15 1.38
C PRO A 210 10.25 18.18 0.09
N ASN A 211 10.94 18.27 -1.04
CA ASN A 211 10.31 18.07 -2.34
C ASN A 211 10.08 16.58 -2.60
N GLY A 212 8.95 16.22 -3.21
CA GLY A 212 8.66 14.84 -3.57
C GLY A 212 9.68 14.26 -4.57
N THR A 213 9.89 12.96 -4.51
CA THR A 213 10.88 12.24 -5.34
C THR A 213 10.26 11.50 -6.54
N ILE A 214 9.00 11.69 -6.82
CA ILE A 214 8.29 11.02 -7.92
C ILE A 214 8.98 11.23 -9.29
N GLY A 215 9.76 12.32 -9.42
CA GLY A 215 10.35 12.73 -10.69
C GLY A 215 11.36 11.75 -11.31
N PHE A 216 12.05 10.93 -10.54
CA PHE A 216 13.07 10.07 -11.11
C PHE A 216 12.51 8.93 -11.97
N ARG A 217 11.30 8.51 -11.73
CA ARG A 217 10.59 7.48 -12.49
C ARG A 217 10.31 7.91 -13.94
N TRP A 218 10.29 9.20 -14.20
CA TRP A 218 9.93 9.81 -15.46
C TRP A 218 11.12 10.44 -16.20
N GLY A 219 12.34 10.07 -15.88
CA GLY A 219 13.53 10.47 -16.61
C GLY A 219 14.59 11.23 -15.81
N GLU A 220 15.48 11.93 -16.50
CA GLU A 220 16.69 12.55 -15.96
C GLU A 220 16.51 13.54 -14.79
N GLN A 221 15.30 13.94 -14.50
CA GLN A 221 15.03 14.87 -13.39
C GLN A 221 15.21 14.23 -12.01
N GLY A 222 15.18 12.91 -11.93
CA GLY A 222 15.34 12.20 -10.66
C GLY A 222 16.73 12.29 -10.06
N GLU A 223 17.75 12.45 -10.86
CA GLU A 223 19.13 12.63 -10.37
C GLU A 223 19.37 13.99 -9.70
N LYS A 224 18.51 14.96 -9.99
CA LYS A 224 18.60 16.34 -9.46
C LYS A 224 17.62 16.65 -8.36
N VAL A 225 16.65 15.79 -8.13
CA VAL A 225 15.67 15.94 -7.05
C VAL A 225 16.27 15.39 -5.77
N GLY A 226 16.77 16.26 -5.01
CA GLY A 226 17.29 16.19 -3.66
C GLY A 226 17.60 14.81 -3.08
N ARG A 227 18.84 14.62 -2.71
CA ARG A 227 19.15 13.54 -1.76
C ARG A 227 18.40 13.84 -0.47
N TRP A 228 17.66 12.88 0.01
CA TRP A 228 17.05 12.96 1.32
C TRP A 228 18.14 12.87 2.39
N ASN A 229 18.34 13.95 3.11
CA ASN A 229 19.30 14.02 4.22
C ASN A 229 18.64 13.68 5.54
#